data_aa1b460e52aa2a7f050bb1b0d0e9ff7b
#
_entry.id   aa1b460e52aa2a7f050bb1b0d0e9ff7b
#
_cell.length_a   1.000
_cell.length_b   1.000
_cell.length_c   1.000
_cell.angle_alpha   90.00
_cell.angle_beta   90.00
_cell.angle_gamma   90.00
#
_symmetry.space_group_name_H-M   'P 1'
#
loop_
_entity.id
_entity.type
_entity.pdbx_description
1 polymer ?
#
loop_
_entity_poly.entity_id
_entity_poly.type
_entity_poly.pdbx_seq_one_letter_code
_entity_poly.pdbx_strand_id
1 'polypeptide(L)'
;MSKNMVLYEVKEQIAYITLNNPENRNRLDPDMCIALGEAWRQFAQDDEARVALLSGNGEDFCRGADLRHEGLLKDLPRAFPPNGTKILKPIVGAVQGMIAGSGFGLATYGTDITYATKDAHFVFAESWVGIVGGIVEYIPYMPLKISLEFLLSGQPMSAERAYEIGFVNHVVRDRDELMIEATKMAKILSENAPLTLRAIKYGQYKNRVEAQKKAMLVAQKEFETFIRPQLDSEDFKEGKAALFENRKPVFKGK
;
A
#
# COMPACT_ATOMS: atom_id res chain seq x y z
N MET A 1 -4.74 -25.12 -10.61
CA MET A 1 -4.83 -23.91 -11.44
C MET A 1 -4.49 -22.75 -10.53
N SER A 2 -3.42 -22.00 -10.80
CA SER A 2 -3.10 -20.82 -9.99
C SER A 2 -4.29 -19.86 -10.09
N LYS A 3 -4.90 -19.51 -8.95
CA LYS A 3 -5.91 -18.46 -8.88
C LYS A 3 -5.28 -17.22 -9.51
N ASN A 4 -6.01 -16.55 -10.40
CA ASN A 4 -5.55 -15.30 -11.01
C ASN A 4 -5.61 -14.21 -9.91
N MET A 5 -4.55 -14.11 -9.10
CA MET A 5 -4.49 -13.27 -7.89
C MET A 5 -4.55 -11.79 -8.20
N VAL A 6 -4.10 -11.40 -9.40
CA VAL A 6 -4.16 -10.03 -9.92
C VAL A 6 -4.71 -10.10 -11.33
N LEU A 7 -5.73 -9.30 -11.59
CA LEU A 7 -6.25 -9.12 -12.94
C LEU A 7 -5.54 -7.94 -13.58
N TYR A 8 -5.19 -8.07 -14.86
CA TYR A 8 -4.60 -7.00 -15.66
C TYR A 8 -5.37 -6.88 -16.98
N GLU A 9 -5.94 -5.73 -17.24
CA GLU A 9 -6.67 -5.44 -18.47
C GLU A 9 -6.38 -4.02 -18.91
N VAL A 10 -6.20 -3.79 -20.21
CA VAL A 10 -6.03 -2.44 -20.77
C VAL A 10 -7.27 -2.06 -21.57
N LYS A 11 -7.86 -0.92 -21.22
CA LYS A 11 -8.96 -0.30 -21.96
C LYS A 11 -8.73 1.20 -22.02
N GLU A 12 -8.93 1.82 -23.18
CA GLU A 12 -8.81 3.28 -23.37
C GLU A 12 -7.51 3.85 -22.78
N GLN A 13 -6.38 3.14 -22.99
CA GLN A 13 -5.05 3.50 -22.50
C GLN A 13 -4.90 3.47 -20.95
N ILE A 14 -5.85 2.88 -20.25
CA ILE A 14 -5.83 2.67 -18.81
C ILE A 14 -5.59 1.19 -18.51
N ALA A 15 -4.54 0.86 -17.77
CA ALA A 15 -4.31 -0.46 -17.23
C ALA A 15 -5.10 -0.63 -15.93
N TYR A 16 -6.13 -1.45 -15.94
CA TYR A 16 -6.87 -1.85 -14.76
C TYR A 16 -6.11 -2.99 -14.07
N ILE A 17 -5.56 -2.71 -12.90
CA ILE A 17 -4.83 -3.67 -12.07
C ILE A 17 -5.68 -3.93 -10.84
N THR A 18 -6.22 -5.15 -10.72
CA THR A 18 -7.19 -5.45 -9.66
C THR A 18 -6.69 -6.60 -8.79
N LEU A 19 -6.54 -6.36 -7.49
CA LEU A 19 -6.32 -7.41 -6.50
C LEU A 19 -7.53 -8.34 -6.47
N ASN A 20 -7.32 -9.64 -6.66
CA ASN A 20 -8.41 -10.60 -6.89
C ASN A 20 -8.32 -11.86 -6.00
N ASN A 21 -8.17 -11.64 -4.70
CA ASN A 21 -8.29 -12.69 -3.69
C ASN A 21 -9.21 -12.24 -2.53
N PRO A 22 -10.49 -11.92 -2.83
CA PRO A 22 -11.42 -11.36 -1.83
C PRO A 22 -11.69 -12.32 -0.67
N GLU A 23 -11.60 -13.63 -0.88
CA GLU A 23 -11.76 -14.65 0.18
C GLU A 23 -10.68 -14.51 1.27
N ASN A 24 -9.46 -14.10 0.91
CA ASN A 24 -8.38 -13.77 1.84
C ASN A 24 -8.23 -12.25 2.07
N ARG A 25 -9.28 -11.48 1.79
CA ARG A 25 -9.30 -10.01 1.97
C ARG A 25 -8.13 -9.32 1.26
N ASN A 26 -7.72 -9.83 0.10
CA ASN A 26 -6.60 -9.36 -0.70
C ASN A 26 -5.29 -9.23 0.10
N ARG A 27 -5.07 -10.10 1.09
CA ARG A 27 -3.80 -10.10 1.83
C ARG A 27 -2.64 -10.42 0.89
N LEU A 28 -1.52 -9.77 1.17
CA LEU A 28 -0.28 -9.98 0.45
C LEU A 28 0.40 -11.24 0.99
N ASP A 29 0.14 -12.37 0.35
CA ASP A 29 0.92 -13.59 0.45
C ASP A 29 1.99 -13.63 -0.65
N PRO A 30 2.92 -14.61 -0.66
CA PRO A 30 3.96 -14.69 -1.69
C PRO A 30 3.41 -14.69 -3.13
N ASP A 31 2.31 -15.41 -3.39
CA ASP A 31 1.72 -15.50 -4.73
C ASP A 31 1.11 -14.16 -5.17
N MET A 32 0.42 -13.47 -4.28
CA MET A 32 -0.09 -12.11 -4.53
C MET A 32 1.04 -11.12 -4.77
N CYS A 33 2.13 -11.19 -4.00
CA CYS A 33 3.30 -10.32 -4.18
C CYS A 33 3.98 -10.55 -5.53
N ILE A 34 4.12 -11.80 -5.94
CA ILE A 34 4.69 -12.17 -7.24
C ILE A 34 3.77 -11.67 -8.37
N ALA A 35 2.46 -11.93 -8.28
CA ALA A 35 1.49 -11.52 -9.29
C ALA A 35 1.42 -9.99 -9.45
N LEU A 36 1.45 -9.24 -8.34
CA LEU A 36 1.56 -7.78 -8.37
C LEU A 36 2.85 -7.31 -9.03
N GLY A 37 3.99 -7.91 -8.66
CA GLY A 37 5.28 -7.60 -9.28
C GLY A 37 5.30 -7.85 -10.80
N GLU A 38 4.58 -8.85 -11.27
CA GLU A 38 4.39 -9.13 -12.70
C GLU A 38 3.49 -8.08 -13.36
N ALA A 39 2.36 -7.74 -12.74
CA ALA A 39 1.47 -6.70 -13.23
C ALA A 39 2.17 -5.33 -13.33
N TRP A 40 2.99 -4.97 -12.34
CA TRP A 40 3.78 -3.74 -12.37
C TRP A 40 4.82 -3.73 -13.49
N ARG A 41 5.50 -4.85 -13.73
CA ARG A 41 6.46 -4.97 -14.84
C ARG A 41 5.75 -4.88 -16.18
N GLN A 42 4.62 -5.56 -16.33
CA GLN A 42 3.79 -5.48 -17.53
C GLN A 42 3.37 -4.04 -17.77
N PHE A 43 2.78 -3.35 -16.79
CA PHE A 43 2.36 -1.96 -16.91
C PHE A 43 3.52 -1.02 -17.29
N ALA A 44 4.70 -1.22 -16.69
CA ALA A 44 5.86 -0.39 -16.99
C ALA A 44 6.27 -0.46 -18.48
N GLN A 45 6.12 -1.64 -19.10
CA GLN A 45 6.56 -1.95 -20.47
C GLN A 45 5.43 -1.85 -21.51
N ASP A 46 4.17 -1.78 -21.09
CA ASP A 46 3.01 -1.77 -21.98
C ASP A 46 2.82 -0.40 -22.61
N ASP A 47 3.12 -0.26 -23.90
CA ASP A 47 3.00 1.00 -24.65
C ASP A 47 1.55 1.43 -24.86
N GLU A 48 0.58 0.50 -24.80
CA GLU A 48 -0.84 0.78 -24.91
C GLU A 48 -1.41 1.42 -23.64
N ALA A 49 -0.76 1.22 -22.48
CA ALA A 49 -1.20 1.74 -21.20
C ALA A 49 -0.43 3.02 -20.82
N ARG A 50 -1.13 4.12 -20.61
CA ARG A 50 -0.56 5.41 -20.17
C ARG A 50 -0.70 5.66 -18.68
N VAL A 51 -1.74 5.09 -18.05
CA VAL A 51 -2.11 5.25 -16.64
C VAL A 51 -2.52 3.89 -16.09
N ALA A 52 -2.27 3.61 -14.82
CA ALA A 52 -2.88 2.48 -14.14
C ALA A 52 -3.99 2.94 -13.19
N LEU A 53 -5.03 2.11 -13.07
CA LEU A 53 -6.03 2.19 -12.02
C LEU A 53 -5.90 0.92 -11.16
N LEU A 54 -5.45 1.11 -9.92
CA LEU A 54 -5.28 0.04 -8.94
C LEU A 54 -6.51 -0.07 -8.07
N SER A 55 -7.12 -1.25 -8.01
CA SER A 55 -8.33 -1.52 -7.22
C SER A 55 -8.26 -2.90 -6.55
N GLY A 56 -9.24 -3.21 -5.71
CA GLY A 56 -9.39 -4.53 -5.09
C GLY A 56 -10.81 -5.09 -5.24
N ASN A 57 -10.94 -6.38 -5.56
CA ASN A 57 -12.22 -7.06 -5.52
C ASN A 57 -12.61 -7.43 -4.10
N GLY A 58 -13.93 -7.44 -3.82
CA GLY A 58 -14.47 -7.80 -2.51
C GLY A 58 -14.69 -6.59 -1.60
N GLU A 59 -14.82 -6.86 -0.32
CA GLU A 59 -15.18 -5.86 0.71
C GLU A 59 -14.01 -4.92 1.03
N ASP A 60 -12.79 -5.46 1.08
CA ASP A 60 -11.59 -4.71 1.44
C ASP A 60 -10.65 -4.54 0.24
N PHE A 61 -10.00 -3.40 0.16
CA PHE A 61 -8.94 -3.20 -0.81
C PHE A 61 -7.79 -4.15 -0.55
N CYS A 62 -7.17 -4.11 0.64
CA CYS A 62 -6.06 -5.00 1.01
C CYS A 62 -5.81 -4.94 2.52
N ARG A 63 -5.87 -6.09 3.19
CA ARG A 63 -5.61 -6.21 4.64
C ARG A 63 -4.15 -6.47 5.00
N GLY A 64 -3.21 -6.10 4.12
CA GLY A 64 -1.78 -6.13 4.40
C GLY A 64 -1.13 -7.50 4.25
N ALA A 65 0.06 -7.65 4.84
CA ALA A 65 0.87 -8.85 4.74
C ALA A 65 0.19 -10.06 5.41
N ASP A 66 0.22 -11.21 4.74
CA ASP A 66 -0.25 -12.46 5.32
C ASP A 66 0.87 -13.15 6.11
N LEU A 67 0.97 -12.80 7.38
CA LEU A 67 2.03 -13.30 8.28
C LEU A 67 1.97 -14.81 8.57
N ARG A 68 1.00 -15.55 8.00
CA ARG A 68 0.96 -17.01 8.08
C ARG A 68 2.03 -17.67 7.21
N HIS A 69 2.50 -16.98 6.17
CA HIS A 69 3.47 -17.50 5.22
C HIS A 69 4.91 -17.21 5.66
N GLU A 70 5.68 -18.25 5.89
CA GLU A 70 7.13 -18.14 6.10
C GLU A 70 7.80 -17.63 4.82
N GLY A 71 8.80 -16.75 4.98
CA GLY A 71 9.52 -16.19 3.83
C GLY A 71 8.80 -15.06 3.09
N LEU A 72 7.59 -14.66 3.49
CA LEU A 72 6.85 -13.56 2.88
C LEU A 72 7.67 -12.28 2.74
N LEU A 73 8.49 -11.95 3.73
CA LEU A 73 9.31 -10.73 3.72
C LEU A 73 10.26 -10.63 2.53
N LYS A 74 10.65 -11.78 1.94
CA LYS A 74 11.47 -11.81 0.73
C LYS A 74 10.72 -11.34 -0.51
N ASP A 75 9.43 -11.68 -0.61
CA ASP A 75 8.61 -11.36 -1.79
C ASP A 75 7.78 -10.08 -1.61
N LEU A 76 7.55 -9.64 -0.37
CA LEU A 76 6.75 -8.44 -0.06
C LEU A 76 7.20 -7.18 -0.81
N PRO A 77 8.49 -6.88 -1.01
CA PRO A 77 8.93 -5.72 -1.78
C PRO A 77 8.44 -5.72 -3.24
N ARG A 78 8.12 -6.89 -3.82
CA ARG A 78 7.63 -7.00 -5.20
C ARG A 78 6.23 -6.42 -5.37
N ALA A 79 5.43 -6.41 -4.30
CA ALA A 79 4.08 -5.86 -4.33
C ALA A 79 4.07 -4.34 -4.56
N PHE A 80 5.18 -3.65 -4.28
CA PHE A 80 5.24 -2.19 -4.32
C PHE A 80 5.98 -1.68 -5.56
N PRO A 81 5.34 -0.78 -6.36
CA PRO A 81 5.98 -0.24 -7.56
C PRO A 81 7.33 0.43 -7.32
N PRO A 82 7.53 1.25 -6.27
CA PRO A 82 8.79 1.96 -6.05
C PRO A 82 9.94 1.05 -5.61
N ASN A 83 9.64 -0.05 -4.91
CA ASN A 83 10.65 -0.97 -4.39
C ASN A 83 10.97 -2.11 -5.37
N GLY A 84 9.96 -2.60 -6.10
CA GLY A 84 10.11 -3.69 -7.06
C GLY A 84 10.40 -3.21 -8.48
N THR A 85 9.59 -2.31 -9.00
CA THR A 85 9.65 -1.83 -10.40
C THR A 85 9.47 -0.31 -10.44
N LYS A 86 10.42 0.40 -11.07
CA LYS A 86 10.34 1.85 -11.26
C LYS A 86 9.29 2.19 -12.31
N ILE A 87 8.17 2.75 -11.89
CA ILE A 87 7.06 3.13 -12.74
C ILE A 87 6.96 4.65 -12.80
N LEU A 88 7.11 5.22 -14.00
CA LEU A 88 6.99 6.66 -14.26
C LEU A 88 5.64 7.06 -14.86
N LYS A 89 4.79 6.08 -15.21
CA LYS A 89 3.40 6.33 -15.59
C LYS A 89 2.55 6.58 -14.35
N PRO A 90 1.53 7.46 -14.39
CA PRO A 90 0.65 7.71 -13.25
C PRO A 90 -0.11 6.47 -12.80
N ILE A 91 -0.40 6.40 -11.49
CA ILE A 91 -1.20 5.34 -10.88
C ILE A 91 -2.30 5.98 -10.02
N VAL A 92 -3.55 5.71 -10.36
CA VAL A 92 -4.72 6.09 -9.56
C VAL A 92 -5.12 4.91 -8.68
N GLY A 93 -5.30 5.12 -7.40
CA GLY A 93 -5.80 4.14 -6.44
C GLY A 93 -7.29 4.32 -6.20
N ALA A 94 -8.04 3.22 -6.22
CA ALA A 94 -9.44 3.13 -5.86
C ALA A 94 -9.57 2.14 -4.69
N VAL A 95 -9.74 2.68 -3.47
CA VAL A 95 -9.65 1.88 -2.25
C VAL A 95 -10.94 1.91 -1.42
N GLN A 96 -11.32 0.78 -0.86
CA GLN A 96 -12.53 0.61 -0.06
C GLN A 96 -12.29 -0.29 1.15
N GLY A 97 -13.20 -0.23 2.12
CA GLY A 97 -13.20 -1.08 3.30
C GLY A 97 -11.95 -0.92 4.17
N MET A 98 -11.40 -1.99 4.68
CA MET A 98 -10.18 -1.92 5.50
C MET A 98 -8.92 -1.97 4.63
N ILE A 99 -8.03 -1.01 4.87
CA ILE A 99 -6.72 -0.87 4.24
C ILE A 99 -5.67 -0.92 5.35
N ALA A 100 -5.01 -2.07 5.53
CA ALA A 100 -4.18 -2.30 6.71
C ALA A 100 -2.72 -2.63 6.39
N GLY A 101 -1.78 -2.22 7.25
CA GLY A 101 -0.37 -2.57 7.20
C GLY A 101 0.24 -2.35 5.82
N SER A 102 0.79 -3.38 5.20
CA SER A 102 1.35 -3.30 3.84
C SER A 102 0.31 -2.90 2.77
N GLY A 103 -0.99 -3.16 2.99
CA GLY A 103 -2.07 -2.67 2.13
C GLY A 103 -2.20 -1.15 2.18
N PHE A 104 -2.00 -0.55 3.37
CA PHE A 104 -1.91 0.90 3.53
C PHE A 104 -0.72 1.46 2.73
N GLY A 105 0.45 0.81 2.81
CA GLY A 105 1.59 1.18 2.00
C GLY A 105 1.31 1.11 0.49
N LEU A 106 0.58 0.09 0.05
CA LEU A 106 0.20 -0.07 -1.36
C LEU A 106 -0.76 1.04 -1.82
N ALA A 107 -1.76 1.39 -1.01
CA ALA A 107 -2.73 2.44 -1.30
C ALA A 107 -2.11 3.85 -1.37
N THR A 108 -1.01 4.09 -0.68
CA THR A 108 -0.42 5.42 -0.50
C THR A 108 0.91 5.59 -1.21
N TYR A 109 1.76 4.61 -1.04
CA TYR A 109 3.08 4.57 -1.65
C TYR A 109 3.06 4.03 -3.08
N GLY A 110 2.14 3.11 -3.34
CA GLY A 110 1.93 2.49 -4.64
C GLY A 110 1.11 3.34 -5.60
N THR A 111 0.45 4.39 -5.13
CA THR A 111 -0.42 5.26 -5.96
C THR A 111 0.04 6.71 -5.94
N ASP A 112 -0.33 7.47 -6.97
CA ASP A 112 -0.05 8.92 -7.08
C ASP A 112 -1.26 9.76 -6.68
N ILE A 113 -2.48 9.25 -6.94
CA ILE A 113 -3.77 9.86 -6.60
C ILE A 113 -4.65 8.77 -6.02
N THR A 114 -5.24 9.01 -4.85
CA THR A 114 -6.04 8.00 -4.14
C THR A 114 -7.47 8.48 -3.94
N TYR A 115 -8.42 7.68 -4.39
CA TYR A 115 -9.84 7.76 -4.11
C TYR A 115 -10.21 6.72 -3.06
N ALA A 116 -11.00 7.09 -2.07
CA ALA A 116 -11.47 6.18 -1.03
C ALA A 116 -12.98 6.24 -0.89
N THR A 117 -13.62 5.12 -0.59
CA THR A 117 -15.02 5.14 -0.15
C THR A 117 -15.15 5.74 1.24
N LYS A 118 -16.31 6.31 1.56
CA LYS A 118 -16.58 6.92 2.86
C LYS A 118 -16.40 5.96 4.04
N ASP A 119 -16.67 4.68 3.83
CA ASP A 119 -16.51 3.62 4.82
C ASP A 119 -15.08 3.05 4.87
N ALA A 120 -14.16 3.58 4.08
CA ALA A 120 -12.78 3.13 4.11
C ALA A 120 -12.08 3.54 5.42
N HIS A 121 -11.28 2.60 5.95
CA HIS A 121 -10.50 2.77 7.16
C HIS A 121 -9.05 2.36 6.94
N PHE A 122 -8.15 3.26 7.23
CA PHE A 122 -6.71 3.03 7.16
C PHE A 122 -6.18 2.59 8.53
N VAL A 123 -5.41 1.50 8.56
CA VAL A 123 -4.93 0.91 9.82
C VAL A 123 -3.44 0.60 9.72
N PHE A 124 -2.67 1.07 10.69
CA PHE A 124 -1.28 0.64 10.87
C PHE A 124 -1.22 -0.36 12.01
N ALA A 125 -1.34 -1.65 11.68
CA ALA A 125 -1.52 -2.72 12.64
C ALA A 125 -0.20 -3.24 13.24
N GLU A 126 0.94 -2.73 12.80
CA GLU A 126 2.28 -3.21 13.18
C GLU A 126 2.53 -3.09 14.68
N SER A 127 2.04 -2.01 15.32
CA SER A 127 2.12 -1.83 16.77
C SER A 127 1.33 -2.87 17.57
N TRP A 128 0.27 -3.45 16.98
CA TRP A 128 -0.53 -4.51 17.61
C TRP A 128 0.12 -5.89 17.50
N VAL A 129 0.98 -6.06 16.50
CA VAL A 129 1.67 -7.33 16.23
C VAL A 129 3.07 -7.35 16.82
N GLY A 130 3.56 -6.20 17.32
CA GLY A 130 4.91 -6.11 17.92
C GLY A 130 6.02 -6.11 16.86
N ILE A 131 5.75 -5.59 15.67
CA ILE A 131 6.72 -5.46 14.58
C ILE A 131 6.79 -3.99 14.14
N VAL A 132 7.90 -3.58 13.57
CA VAL A 132 8.01 -2.32 12.84
C VAL A 132 8.42 -2.60 11.40
N GLY A 133 7.66 -2.05 10.46
CA GLY A 133 7.97 -2.13 9.04
C GLY A 133 7.42 -0.91 8.31
N GLY A 134 8.10 -0.44 7.28
CA GLY A 134 7.61 0.64 6.42
C GLY A 134 7.39 2.01 7.08
N ILE A 135 7.65 2.14 8.38
CA ILE A 135 7.38 3.37 9.17
C ILE A 135 8.04 4.60 8.55
N VAL A 136 9.23 4.43 8.02
CA VAL A 136 10.01 5.48 7.37
C VAL A 136 9.35 5.94 6.06
N GLU A 137 8.58 5.08 5.44
CA GLU A 137 7.91 5.33 4.15
C GLU A 137 6.69 6.22 4.31
N TYR A 138 6.05 6.22 5.48
CA TYR A 138 4.83 7.00 5.75
C TYR A 138 5.10 8.40 6.31
N ILE A 139 6.23 8.60 6.98
CA ILE A 139 6.60 9.88 7.59
C ILE A 139 6.53 11.06 6.61
N PRO A 140 7.00 10.96 5.34
CA PRO A 140 6.97 12.08 4.41
C PRO A 140 5.57 12.53 3.99
N TYR A 141 4.53 11.72 4.25
CA TYR A 141 3.17 11.98 3.77
C TYR A 141 2.24 12.56 4.83
N MET A 142 2.66 12.58 6.10
CA MET A 142 1.84 13.04 7.21
C MET A 142 2.56 14.06 8.06
N PRO A 143 1.86 15.06 8.61
CA PRO A 143 2.40 15.89 9.68
C PRO A 143 2.84 15.02 10.86
N LEU A 144 4.00 15.31 11.44
CA LEU A 144 4.66 14.45 12.44
C LEU A 144 3.74 14.00 13.57
N LYS A 145 2.93 14.90 14.13
CA LYS A 145 2.03 14.56 15.26
C LYS A 145 0.95 13.57 14.85
N ILE A 146 0.36 13.75 13.68
CA ILE A 146 -0.66 12.86 13.13
C ILE A 146 -0.04 11.50 12.80
N SER A 147 1.15 11.51 12.20
CA SER A 147 1.90 10.29 11.91
C SER A 147 2.17 9.48 13.19
N LEU A 148 2.70 10.14 14.24
CA LEU A 148 3.00 9.46 15.50
C LEU A 148 1.74 8.92 16.19
N GLU A 149 0.64 9.69 16.23
CA GLU A 149 -0.63 9.22 16.77
C GLU A 149 -1.11 7.97 16.03
N PHE A 150 -1.14 8.00 14.70
CA PHE A 150 -1.58 6.88 13.88
C PHE A 150 -0.68 5.65 14.03
N LEU A 151 0.64 5.83 13.93
CA LEU A 151 1.60 4.72 13.95
C LEU A 151 1.75 4.09 15.34
N LEU A 152 1.77 4.91 16.41
CA LEU A 152 1.95 4.41 17.77
C LEU A 152 0.68 3.80 18.35
N SER A 153 -0.48 4.37 18.04
CA SER A 153 -1.75 3.86 18.58
C SER A 153 -2.30 2.68 17.80
N GLY A 154 -1.99 2.58 16.49
CA GLY A 154 -2.61 1.63 15.58
C GLY A 154 -4.11 1.86 15.36
N GLN A 155 -4.67 2.96 15.87
CA GLN A 155 -6.10 3.23 15.74
C GLN A 155 -6.50 3.46 14.28
N PRO A 156 -7.67 2.97 13.85
CA PRO A 156 -8.14 3.23 12.50
C PRO A 156 -8.31 4.73 12.22
N MET A 157 -7.84 5.16 11.05
CA MET A 157 -8.06 6.49 10.50
C MET A 157 -9.18 6.41 9.47
N SER A 158 -10.22 7.25 9.58
CA SER A 158 -11.31 7.28 8.61
C SER A 158 -10.86 7.90 7.27
N ALA A 159 -11.62 7.63 6.21
CA ALA A 159 -11.38 8.23 4.90
C ALA A 159 -11.46 9.76 4.92
N GLU A 160 -12.41 10.32 5.69
CA GLU A 160 -12.56 11.78 5.86
C GLU A 160 -11.32 12.37 6.53
N ARG A 161 -10.81 11.72 7.60
CA ARG A 161 -9.58 12.20 8.25
C ARG A 161 -8.38 12.12 7.32
N ALA A 162 -8.26 11.05 6.56
CA ALA A 162 -7.21 10.88 5.57
C ALA A 162 -7.28 11.95 4.47
N TYR A 163 -8.47 12.36 4.07
CA TYR A 163 -8.70 13.47 3.13
C TYR A 163 -8.32 14.83 3.76
N GLU A 164 -8.75 15.12 4.99
CA GLU A 164 -8.42 16.37 5.69
C GLU A 164 -6.91 16.63 5.79
N ILE A 165 -6.13 15.58 6.00
CA ILE A 165 -4.66 15.67 6.10
C ILE A 165 -3.94 15.56 4.76
N GLY A 166 -4.68 15.45 3.65
CA GLY A 166 -4.14 15.36 2.30
C GLY A 166 -3.52 14.02 1.93
N PHE A 167 -3.89 12.96 2.65
CA PHE A 167 -3.43 11.59 2.43
C PHE A 167 -4.26 10.83 1.39
N VAL A 168 -5.55 11.16 1.31
CA VAL A 168 -6.50 10.76 0.27
C VAL A 168 -6.91 12.00 -0.51
N ASN A 169 -7.01 11.90 -1.83
CA ASN A 169 -7.37 13.02 -2.69
C ASN A 169 -8.88 13.27 -2.73
N HIS A 170 -9.67 12.19 -2.69
CA HIS A 170 -11.13 12.26 -2.80
C HIS A 170 -11.79 11.17 -1.97
N VAL A 171 -12.89 11.55 -1.28
CA VAL A 171 -13.78 10.60 -0.61
C VAL A 171 -15.09 10.55 -1.37
N VAL A 172 -15.54 9.35 -1.69
CA VAL A 172 -16.78 9.08 -2.44
C VAL A 172 -17.73 8.23 -1.62
N ARG A 173 -18.99 8.20 -2.00
CA ARG A 173 -20.06 7.59 -1.22
C ARG A 173 -19.93 6.08 -1.07
N ASP A 174 -19.68 5.39 -2.20
CA ASP A 174 -19.72 3.94 -2.31
C ASP A 174 -18.78 3.43 -3.41
N ARG A 175 -18.74 2.12 -3.60
CA ARG A 175 -17.86 1.45 -4.55
C ARG A 175 -18.18 1.77 -6.00
N ASP A 176 -19.45 1.95 -6.35
CA ASP A 176 -19.84 2.27 -7.73
C ASP A 176 -19.34 3.66 -8.10
N GLU A 177 -19.55 4.64 -7.22
CA GLU A 177 -19.02 5.99 -7.38
C GLU A 177 -17.49 6.00 -7.37
N LEU A 178 -16.84 5.16 -6.54
CA LEU A 178 -15.39 5.01 -6.47
C LEU A 178 -14.81 4.65 -7.85
N MET A 179 -15.36 3.63 -8.49
CA MET A 179 -14.86 3.19 -9.79
C MET A 179 -15.14 4.22 -10.90
N ILE A 180 -16.29 4.89 -10.85
CA ILE A 180 -16.63 5.96 -11.79
C ILE A 180 -15.65 7.12 -11.69
N GLU A 181 -15.45 7.67 -10.50
CA GLU A 181 -14.63 8.87 -10.29
C GLU A 181 -13.13 8.58 -10.48
N ALA A 182 -12.64 7.44 -10.00
CA ALA A 182 -11.26 7.03 -10.21
C ALA A 182 -10.96 6.77 -11.71
N THR A 183 -11.92 6.19 -12.46
CA THR A 183 -11.79 6.01 -13.91
C THR A 183 -11.80 7.35 -14.64
N LYS A 184 -12.65 8.31 -14.26
CA LYS A 184 -12.63 9.67 -14.83
C LYS A 184 -11.26 10.33 -14.65
N MET A 185 -10.66 10.22 -13.47
CA MET A 185 -9.32 10.75 -13.22
C MET A 185 -8.27 10.04 -14.07
N ALA A 186 -8.31 8.72 -14.14
CA ALA A 186 -7.40 7.95 -14.98
C ALA A 186 -7.52 8.35 -16.47
N LYS A 187 -8.75 8.63 -16.95
CA LYS A 187 -8.98 9.12 -18.29
C LYS A 187 -8.38 10.50 -18.53
N ILE A 188 -8.59 11.46 -17.64
CA ILE A 188 -7.95 12.79 -17.70
C ILE A 188 -6.43 12.64 -17.82
N LEU A 189 -5.83 11.77 -17.00
CA LEU A 189 -4.38 11.55 -17.03
C LEU A 189 -3.92 10.86 -18.33
N SER A 190 -4.71 9.94 -18.88
CA SER A 190 -4.36 9.27 -20.15
C SER A 190 -4.38 10.20 -21.36
N GLU A 191 -5.19 11.26 -21.31
CA GLU A 191 -5.30 12.28 -22.36
C GLU A 191 -4.20 13.35 -22.28
N ASN A 192 -3.52 13.47 -21.12
CA ASN A 192 -2.44 14.43 -20.95
C ASN A 192 -1.13 13.98 -21.60
N ALA A 193 -0.20 14.93 -21.84
CA ALA A 193 1.07 14.68 -22.48
C ALA A 193 1.94 13.67 -21.70
N PRO A 194 2.20 12.45 -22.21
CA PRO A 194 2.81 11.36 -21.44
C PRO A 194 4.22 11.68 -20.95
N LEU A 195 5.02 12.35 -21.76
CA LEU A 195 6.40 12.73 -21.39
C LEU A 195 6.41 13.75 -20.26
N THR A 196 5.45 14.68 -20.24
CA THR A 196 5.29 15.66 -19.16
C THR A 196 4.91 14.98 -17.86
N LEU A 197 3.93 14.06 -17.89
CA LEU A 197 3.52 13.30 -16.70
C LEU A 197 4.68 12.46 -16.12
N ARG A 198 5.43 11.80 -17.02
CA ARG A 198 6.65 11.06 -16.63
C ARG A 198 7.71 11.95 -15.99
N ALA A 199 7.93 13.16 -16.52
CA ALA A 199 8.90 14.10 -15.98
C ALA A 199 8.48 14.61 -14.59
N ILE A 200 7.20 14.97 -14.42
CA ILE A 200 6.62 15.38 -13.13
C ILE A 200 6.81 14.25 -12.09
N LYS A 201 6.35 13.06 -12.44
CA LYS A 201 6.45 11.91 -11.54
C LYS A 201 7.91 11.56 -11.21
N TYR A 202 8.81 11.63 -12.19
CA TYR A 202 10.25 11.42 -11.97
C TYR A 202 10.83 12.41 -10.95
N GLY A 203 10.50 13.71 -11.07
CA GLY A 203 10.93 14.73 -10.12
C GLY A 203 10.45 14.45 -8.70
N GLN A 204 9.17 14.11 -8.55
CA GLN A 204 8.59 13.75 -7.26
C GLN A 204 9.18 12.43 -6.72
N TYR A 205 9.33 11.42 -7.58
CA TYR A 205 9.96 10.15 -7.22
C TYR A 205 11.40 10.33 -6.74
N LYS A 206 12.19 11.18 -7.43
CA LYS A 206 13.56 11.49 -7.02
C LYS A 206 13.62 12.12 -5.63
N ASN A 207 12.78 13.11 -5.36
CA ASN A 207 12.70 13.74 -4.04
C ASN A 207 12.32 12.72 -2.96
N ARG A 208 11.34 11.85 -3.25
CA ARG A 208 10.87 10.79 -2.35
C ARG A 208 11.97 9.75 -2.07
N VAL A 209 12.66 9.28 -3.11
CA VAL A 209 13.76 8.30 -2.98
C VAL A 209 14.93 8.88 -2.19
N GLU A 210 15.27 10.15 -2.39
CA GLU A 210 16.33 10.81 -1.60
C GLU A 210 15.94 10.91 -0.12
N ALA A 211 14.69 11.30 0.18
CA ALA A 211 14.18 11.32 1.55
C ALA A 211 14.20 9.92 2.19
N GLN A 212 13.78 8.89 1.44
CA GLN A 212 13.81 7.50 1.89
C GLN A 212 15.23 6.99 2.11
N LYS A 213 16.15 7.23 1.17
CA LYS A 213 17.55 6.84 1.35
C LYS A 213 18.14 7.44 2.62
N LYS A 214 17.84 8.71 2.89
CA LYS A 214 18.27 9.39 4.09
C LYS A 214 17.70 8.74 5.36
N ALA A 215 16.42 8.40 5.35
CA ALA A 215 15.75 7.72 6.43
C ALA A 215 16.23 6.27 6.59
N MET A 216 16.43 5.53 5.48
CA MET A 216 16.99 4.17 5.49
C MET A 216 18.44 4.13 6.01
N LEU A 217 19.27 5.14 5.71
CA LEU A 217 20.62 5.23 6.27
C LEU A 217 20.61 5.40 7.78
N VAL A 218 19.66 6.16 8.31
CA VAL A 218 19.43 6.26 9.76
C VAL A 218 18.91 4.92 10.30
N ALA A 219 17.89 4.35 9.67
CA ALA A 219 17.32 3.07 10.05
C ALA A 219 18.34 1.91 9.96
N GLN A 220 19.24 1.89 8.98
CA GLN A 220 20.29 0.88 8.89
C GLN A 220 21.30 0.95 10.04
N LYS A 221 21.68 2.15 10.47
CA LYS A 221 22.56 2.31 11.65
C LYS A 221 21.91 1.82 12.94
N GLU A 222 20.58 1.95 13.03
CA GLU A 222 19.78 1.62 14.20
C GLU A 222 19.08 0.25 14.06
N PHE A 223 19.16 -0.38 12.87
CA PHE A 223 18.44 -1.63 12.57
C PHE A 223 18.78 -2.75 13.56
N GLU A 224 20.06 -2.97 13.81
CA GLU A 224 20.52 -4.04 14.72
C GLU A 224 20.15 -3.72 16.17
N THR A 225 20.01 -2.45 16.52
CA THR A 225 19.71 -2.02 17.88
C THR A 225 18.22 -1.94 18.19
N PHE A 226 17.41 -1.44 17.25
CA PHE A 226 15.99 -1.14 17.51
C PHE A 226 15.00 -1.95 16.69
N ILE A 227 15.36 -2.36 15.45
CA ILE A 227 14.42 -3.03 14.55
C ILE A 227 14.55 -4.55 14.63
N ARG A 228 15.77 -5.07 14.47
CA ARG A 228 16.00 -6.51 14.48
C ARG A 228 15.56 -7.22 15.78
N PRO A 229 15.83 -6.66 16.97
CA PRO A 229 15.40 -7.31 18.20
C PRO A 229 13.90 -7.55 18.29
N GLN A 230 13.09 -6.73 17.62
CA GLN A 230 11.63 -6.91 17.60
C GLN A 230 11.22 -8.16 16.84
N LEU A 231 11.90 -8.49 15.73
CA LEU A 231 11.59 -9.67 14.92
C LEU A 231 11.83 -10.99 15.66
N ASP A 232 12.77 -10.98 16.59
CA ASP A 232 13.13 -12.14 17.42
C ASP A 232 12.43 -12.14 18.80
N SER A 233 11.68 -11.07 19.12
CA SER A 233 11.09 -10.84 20.44
C SER A 233 9.96 -11.82 20.78
N GLU A 234 9.72 -12.01 22.09
CA GLU A 234 8.53 -12.70 22.58
C GLU A 234 7.26 -11.91 22.24
N ASP A 235 7.34 -10.58 22.23
CA ASP A 235 6.23 -9.69 21.93
C ASP A 235 5.76 -9.83 20.47
N PHE A 236 6.67 -10.01 19.52
CA PHE A 236 6.29 -10.28 18.12
C PHE A 236 5.61 -11.66 17.97
N LYS A 237 6.13 -12.68 18.66
CA LYS A 237 5.52 -14.03 18.67
C LYS A 237 4.12 -13.99 19.28
N GLU A 238 3.98 -13.29 20.42
CA GLU A 238 2.71 -13.08 21.09
C GLU A 238 1.72 -12.28 20.23
N GLY A 239 2.15 -11.16 19.65
CA GLY A 239 1.30 -10.33 18.78
C GLY A 239 0.80 -11.10 17.56
N LYS A 240 1.68 -11.89 16.95
CA LYS A 240 1.30 -12.79 15.84
C LYS A 240 0.28 -13.85 16.28
N ALA A 241 0.51 -14.52 17.41
CA ALA A 241 -0.41 -15.51 17.95
C ALA A 241 -1.76 -14.89 18.29
N ALA A 242 -1.77 -13.75 18.99
CA ALA A 242 -2.97 -13.03 19.37
C ALA A 242 -3.82 -12.60 18.16
N LEU A 243 -3.16 -12.17 17.07
CA LEU A 243 -3.81 -11.83 15.81
C LEU A 243 -4.55 -13.04 15.21
N PHE A 244 -3.94 -14.23 15.21
CA PHE A 244 -4.55 -15.44 14.67
C PHE A 244 -5.64 -16.01 15.57
N GLU A 245 -5.49 -15.86 16.87
CA GLU A 245 -6.44 -16.31 17.88
C GLU A 245 -7.57 -15.29 18.14
N ASN A 246 -7.54 -14.14 17.46
CA ASN A 246 -8.50 -13.04 17.61
C ASN A 246 -8.68 -12.59 19.08
N ARG A 247 -7.58 -12.45 19.80
CA ARG A 247 -7.51 -11.97 21.19
C ARG A 247 -6.60 -10.77 21.34
N LYS A 248 -6.66 -10.09 22.47
CA LYS A 248 -5.68 -9.04 22.80
C LYS A 248 -4.32 -9.66 23.12
N PRO A 249 -3.20 -9.11 22.59
CA PRO A 249 -1.87 -9.51 22.98
C PRO A 249 -1.52 -9.07 24.40
N VAL A 250 -0.62 -9.80 25.04
CA VAL A 250 -0.06 -9.46 26.35
C VAL A 250 1.43 -9.27 26.19
N PHE A 251 1.83 -8.05 25.90
CA PHE A 251 3.22 -7.68 25.68
C PHE A 251 4.01 -7.57 26.99
N LYS A 252 5.27 -7.97 26.95
CA LYS A 252 6.18 -7.98 28.12
C LYS A 252 7.42 -7.10 27.93
N GLY A 253 7.61 -6.54 26.73
CA GLY A 253 8.79 -5.75 26.38
C GLY A 253 10.06 -6.59 26.21
N LYS A 254 9.94 -7.83 25.74
CA LYS A 254 11.03 -8.81 25.62
C LYS A 254 11.07 -9.45 24.25
#